data_39a3d13481bc61a05df6dfdc72379947
#
_entry.id   39a3d13481bc61a05df6dfdc72379947
#
_cell.length_a   1.000
_cell.length_b   1.000
_cell.length_c   1.000
_cell.angle_alpha   90.00
_cell.angle_beta   90.00
_cell.angle_gamma   90.00
#
_symmetry.space_group_name_H-M   'P 1'
#
loop_
_entity.id
_entity.type
_entity.pdbx_description
1 polymer ?
#
loop_
_entity_poly.entity_id
_entity_poly.type
_entity_poly.pdbx_seq_one_letter_code
_entity_poly.pdbx_strand_id
1 'polypeptide(L)' 'MKVKLFDLEDETDLEKEINNFIENNDIEIIDIKYSVSSCVFSEEQIFCFSAMIIYY' A
#
# COMPACT_ATOMS: atom_id res chain seq x y z
N MET A 1 1.80 8.23 -17.05
CA MET A 1 1.12 7.60 -15.90
C MET A 1 1.98 6.47 -15.36
N LYS A 2 2.16 6.43 -14.05
CA LYS A 2 2.97 5.44 -13.37
C LYS A 2 2.17 4.84 -12.22
N VAL A 3 2.61 3.67 -11.76
CA VAL A 3 2.00 3.03 -10.60
C VAL A 3 3.10 2.67 -9.59
N LYS A 4 2.75 2.76 -8.31
CA LYS A 4 3.59 2.31 -7.22
C LYS A 4 2.80 1.34 -6.36
N LEU A 5 3.34 0.16 -6.15
CA LEU A 5 2.69 -0.89 -5.37
C LEU A 5 3.32 -1.00 -3.99
N PHE A 6 2.45 -1.15 -2.99
CA PHE A 6 2.85 -1.39 -1.60
C PHE A 6 2.15 -2.66 -1.11
N ASP A 7 2.86 -3.45 -0.33
CA ASP A 7 2.32 -4.68 0.24
C ASP A 7 3.00 -4.89 1.60
N LEU A 8 2.24 -4.66 2.67
CA LEU A 8 2.77 -4.72 4.02
C LEU A 8 1.82 -5.46 4.94
N GLU A 9 2.36 -6.03 6.01
CA GLU A 9 1.58 -6.78 6.98
C GLU A 9 0.92 -5.91 8.06
N ASP A 10 1.30 -4.65 8.15
CA ASP A 10 0.78 -3.71 9.15
C ASP A 10 0.20 -2.49 8.45
N GLU A 11 -1.05 -2.16 8.79
CA GLU A 11 -1.76 -1.04 8.17
C GLU A 11 -1.11 0.31 8.50
N THR A 12 -0.56 0.43 9.71
CA THR A 12 0.11 1.67 10.13
C THR A 12 1.41 1.86 9.33
N ASP A 13 2.14 0.79 9.11
CA ASP A 13 3.35 0.84 8.31
C ASP A 13 3.03 1.16 6.86
N LEU A 14 1.93 0.61 6.34
CA LEU A 14 1.48 0.90 4.99
C LEU A 14 1.15 2.40 4.84
N GLU A 15 0.45 2.96 5.81
CA GLU A 15 0.13 4.39 5.80
C GLU A 15 1.39 5.25 5.78
N LYS A 16 2.37 4.90 6.61
CA LYS A 16 3.65 5.63 6.66
C LYS A 16 4.39 5.56 5.34
N GLU A 17 4.44 4.39 4.73
CA GLU A 17 5.14 4.20 3.46
C GLU A 17 4.47 5.00 2.33
N ILE A 18 3.15 5.00 2.29
CA ILE A 18 2.39 5.76 1.29
C ILE A 18 2.64 7.25 1.48
N ASN A 19 2.55 7.73 2.71
CA ASN A 19 2.74 9.15 3.00
C ASN A 19 4.17 9.60 2.71
N ASN A 20 5.16 8.77 3.05
CA ASN A 20 6.56 9.06 2.72
C ASN A 20 6.77 9.15 1.21
N PHE A 21 6.16 8.25 0.45
CA PHE A 21 6.28 8.26 -0.99
C PHE A 21 5.69 9.55 -1.58
N ILE A 22 4.53 9.95 -1.10
CA ILE A 22 3.87 11.17 -1.60
C ILE A 22 4.67 12.42 -1.23
N GLU A 23 5.17 12.48 0.01
CA GLU A 23 5.90 13.65 0.51
C GLU A 23 7.29 13.80 -0.12
N ASN A 24 7.95 12.70 -0.43
CA ASN A 24 9.33 12.71 -0.94
C ASN A 24 9.44 12.76 -2.46
N ASN A 25 8.32 12.75 -3.16
CA ASN A 25 8.29 12.78 -4.62
C ASN A 25 7.36 13.88 -5.09
N ASP A 26 7.80 14.60 -6.10
CA ASP A 26 6.96 15.64 -6.71
C ASP A 26 6.08 14.96 -7.77
N ILE A 27 4.93 14.49 -7.34
CA ILE A 27 4.03 13.70 -8.19
C ILE A 27 2.61 14.24 -8.10
N GLU A 28 1.84 13.93 -9.14
CA GLU A 28 0.42 14.21 -9.16
C GLU A 28 -0.33 12.88 -8.99
N ILE A 29 -1.10 12.77 -7.91
CA ILE A 29 -1.87 11.57 -7.62
C ILE A 29 -3.14 11.55 -8.44
N ILE A 30 -3.33 10.47 -9.20
CA ILE A 30 -4.55 10.27 -9.98
C ILE A 30 -5.56 9.46 -9.16
N ASP A 31 -5.09 8.38 -8.54
CA ASP A 31 -5.97 7.49 -7.78
C ASP A 31 -5.12 6.65 -6.82
N ILE A 32 -5.74 6.20 -5.75
CA ILE A 32 -5.15 5.25 -4.81
C ILE A 32 -6.16 4.13 -4.60
N LYS A 33 -5.72 2.90 -4.87
CA LYS A 33 -6.53 1.72 -4.67
C LYS A 33 -5.99 0.92 -3.50
N TYR A 34 -6.88 0.52 -2.62
CA TYR A 34 -6.53 -0.18 -1.40
C TYR A 34 -7.24 -1.52 -1.33
N SER A 35 -6.53 -2.55 -0.89
CA SER A 35 -7.15 -3.85 -0.68
C SER A 35 -6.53 -4.53 0.53
N VAL A 36 -7.34 -5.37 1.17
CA VAL A 36 -6.92 -6.19 2.30
C VAL A 36 -7.16 -7.63 1.92
N SER A 37 -6.15 -8.47 2.09
CA SER A 37 -6.30 -9.90 1.91
C SER A 37 -5.88 -10.61 3.19
N SER A 38 -6.49 -11.76 3.44
CA SER A 38 -6.13 -12.59 4.57
C SER A 38 -5.68 -13.95 4.06
N CYS A 39 -4.59 -14.46 4.66
CA CYS A 39 -4.11 -15.79 4.39
C CYS A 39 -4.07 -16.56 5.70
N VAL A 40 -4.52 -17.82 5.65
CA VAL A 40 -4.35 -18.73 6.78
C VAL A 40 -3.10 -19.53 6.50
N PHE A 41 -2.09 -19.34 7.33
CA PHE A 41 -0.85 -20.09 7.22
C PHE A 41 -0.67 -20.89 8.50
N SER A 42 -0.82 -22.20 8.42
CA SER A 42 -0.81 -23.05 9.59
C SER A 42 -2.02 -22.75 10.49
N GLU A 43 -1.80 -22.36 11.73
CA GLU A 43 -2.88 -21.97 12.66
C GLU A 43 -2.95 -20.46 12.83
N GLU A 44 -2.12 -19.70 12.11
CA GLU A 44 -2.07 -18.25 12.21
C GLU A 44 -2.77 -17.61 11.01
N GLN A 45 -3.56 -16.59 11.31
CA GLN A 45 -4.18 -15.78 10.28
C GLN A 45 -3.33 -14.52 10.08
N ILE A 46 -2.82 -14.35 8.87
CA ILE A 46 -1.99 -13.20 8.51
C ILE A 46 -2.79 -12.31 7.57
N PHE A 47 -2.84 -11.03 7.90
CA PHE A 47 -3.47 -10.04 7.05
C PHE A 47 -2.39 -9.30 6.25
N CYS A 48 -2.63 -9.14 4.97
CA CYS A 48 -1.77 -8.36 4.08
C CYS A 48 -2.54 -7.15 3.60
N PHE A 49 -1.95 -5.99 3.77
CA PHE A 49 -2.53 -4.72 3.35
C PHE A 49 -1.78 -4.24 2.12
N SER A 50 -2.52 -4.00 1.06
CA SER A 50 -1.93 -3.63 -0.23
C SER A 50 -2.53 -2.33 -0.72
N ALA A 51 -1.70 -1.52 -1.36
CA ALA A 51 -2.14 -0.28 -1.97
C ALA A 51 -1.43 -0.07 -3.29
N MET A 52 -2.14 0.53 -4.24
CA MET A 52 -1.57 0.93 -5.52
C MET A 52 -1.83 2.41 -5.72
N ILE A 53 -0.75 3.17 -5.88
CA ILE A 53 -0.83 4.59 -6.20
C ILE A 53 -0.64 4.75 -7.70
N ILE A 54 -1.60 5.42 -8.34
CA ILE A 54 -1.54 5.77 -9.74
C ILE A 54 -1.22 7.26 -9.83
N TYR A 55 -0.15 7.60 -10.52
CA TYR A 55 0.35 8.96 -10.51
C TYR A 55 1.06 9.35 -11.81
N TYR A 56 1.34 10.63 -11.95
CA TYR A 56 2.21 11.17 -12.98
C TYR A 56 3.56 11.58 -12.42
#